data_bd31f852dbd5b048656ac182fa4ca00f
#
_entry.id   bd31f852dbd5b048656ac182fa4ca00f
#
_cell.length_a   1.000
_cell.length_b   1.000
_cell.length_c   1.000
_cell.angle_alpha   90.00
_cell.angle_beta   90.00
_cell.angle_gamma   90.00
#
_symmetry.space_group_name_H-M   'P 1'
#
loop_
_entity.id
_entity.type
_entity.pdbx_description
1 polymer ?
#
loop_
_entity_poly.entity_id
_entity_poly.type
_entity_poly.pdbx_seq_one_letter_code
_entity_poly.pdbx_strand_id
1 'polypeptide(L)'
;MVLASQCILQSRPKTMRITVDGELGKGVTAKDVALYMMSKMTTSGATGYFVEYAGSAIRNLTMEGRLTLCNLSIEMGARGGMVAPDEVTFEYIKGRESAPQGEAWDKALAYWKTLKSDDDAVFDKEVRFEAADIEPMITYGTNPGMGMGITQHIPTMEGMSEAAQVSFKKSMEYMGFQPGESLLGKKIDYVFLGACTNGRIEDFRAFASIVKGRKKAENVIAWLVPGSWMVDAQIRKEGIDKI
;
A
#
# COMPACT_ATOMS: atom_id res chain seq x y z
N MET A 1 16.16 0.91 28.32
CA MET A 1 15.14 0.05 28.96
C MET A 1 14.85 -1.18 28.11
N VAL A 2 14.36 -1.05 26.88
CA VAL A 2 13.97 -2.20 26.00
C VAL A 2 15.14 -3.18 25.76
N LEU A 3 16.34 -2.70 25.45
CA LEU A 3 17.52 -3.55 25.23
C LEU A 3 17.93 -4.35 26.48
N ALA A 4 17.70 -3.80 27.68
CA ALA A 4 18.06 -4.46 28.94
C ALA A 4 16.99 -5.43 29.41
N SER A 5 15.71 -5.05 29.30
CA SER A 5 14.58 -5.85 29.76
C SER A 5 14.06 -6.84 28.71
N GLN A 6 14.37 -6.59 27.42
CA GLN A 6 13.78 -7.29 26.27
C GLN A 6 12.24 -7.26 26.27
N CYS A 7 11.66 -6.26 26.92
CA CYS A 7 10.23 -6.08 27.07
C CYS A 7 9.83 -4.69 26.62
N ILE A 8 8.63 -4.59 26.04
CA ILE A 8 7.98 -3.34 25.69
C ILE A 8 6.56 -3.33 26.26
N LEU A 9 6.16 -2.22 26.85
CA LEU A 9 4.80 -2.05 27.36
C LEU A 9 3.87 -1.73 26.19
N GLN A 10 2.85 -2.54 25.99
CA GLN A 10 1.82 -2.35 24.97
C GLN A 10 0.42 -2.32 25.59
N SER A 11 -0.44 -1.45 25.10
CA SER A 11 -1.87 -1.53 25.36
C SER A 11 -2.52 -2.42 24.30
N ARG A 12 -3.55 -3.19 24.70
CA ARG A 12 -4.35 -3.97 23.74
C ARG A 12 -5.02 -3.00 22.75
N PRO A 13 -4.80 -3.13 21.43
CA PRO A 13 -5.48 -2.31 20.44
C PRO A 13 -6.96 -2.71 20.33
N LYS A 14 -7.77 -1.78 19.86
CA LYS A 14 -9.11 -2.06 19.35
C LYS A 14 -8.98 -2.77 17.99
N THR A 15 -10.06 -3.41 17.55
CA THR A 15 -10.14 -4.10 16.27
C THR A 15 -10.89 -3.26 15.24
N MET A 16 -10.35 -3.20 14.01
CA MET A 16 -11.02 -2.53 12.89
C MET A 16 -11.05 -3.47 11.69
N ARG A 17 -12.19 -3.59 11.03
CA ARG A 17 -12.28 -4.23 9.71
C ARG A 17 -12.44 -3.16 8.63
N ILE A 18 -11.60 -3.22 7.61
CA ILE A 18 -11.73 -2.42 6.39
C ILE A 18 -12.05 -3.38 5.25
N THR A 19 -13.24 -3.26 4.69
CA THR A 19 -13.71 -4.09 3.58
C THR A 19 -13.63 -3.29 2.28
N VAL A 20 -13.00 -3.87 1.25
CA VAL A 20 -12.99 -3.32 -0.11
C VAL A 20 -13.58 -4.37 -1.04
N ASP A 21 -14.77 -4.09 -1.55
CA ASP A 21 -15.49 -5.00 -2.42
C ASP A 21 -15.45 -4.55 -3.88
N GLY A 22 -15.67 -5.50 -4.81
CA GLY A 22 -15.62 -5.29 -6.24
C GLY A 22 -14.29 -5.69 -6.85
N GLU A 23 -14.03 -5.19 -8.06
CA GLU A 23 -12.80 -5.41 -8.83
C GLU A 23 -12.06 -4.08 -9.01
N LEU A 24 -10.74 -4.10 -8.80
CA LEU A 24 -9.89 -2.94 -9.03
C LEU A 24 -9.82 -2.60 -10.51
N GLY A 25 -9.91 -1.32 -10.82
CA GLY A 25 -9.80 -0.81 -12.18
C GLY A 25 -8.40 -1.04 -12.78
N LYS A 26 -8.31 -0.93 -14.11
CA LYS A 26 -7.03 -1.06 -14.82
C LYS A 26 -6.02 -0.03 -14.32
N GLY A 27 -4.85 -0.49 -13.94
CA GLY A 27 -3.75 0.36 -13.45
C GLY A 27 -3.82 0.69 -11.97
N VAL A 28 -4.88 0.27 -11.27
CA VAL A 28 -5.00 0.43 -9.82
C VAL A 28 -4.23 -0.69 -9.11
N THR A 29 -3.41 -0.32 -8.17
CA THR A 29 -2.56 -1.22 -7.37
C THR A 29 -2.98 -1.22 -5.90
N ALA A 30 -2.43 -2.13 -5.11
CA ALA A 30 -2.66 -2.14 -3.66
C ALA A 30 -2.20 -0.83 -2.98
N LYS A 31 -1.22 -0.13 -3.55
CA LYS A 31 -0.78 1.18 -3.05
C LYS A 31 -1.84 2.26 -3.27
N ASP A 32 -2.52 2.22 -4.41
CA ASP A 32 -3.64 3.13 -4.69
C ASP A 32 -4.78 2.90 -3.70
N VAL A 33 -5.09 1.62 -3.41
CA VAL A 33 -6.09 1.26 -2.37
C VAL A 33 -5.70 1.87 -1.02
N ALA A 34 -4.44 1.72 -0.59
CA ALA A 34 -3.97 2.30 0.67
C ALA A 34 -4.04 3.83 0.67
N LEU A 35 -3.61 4.49 -0.40
CA LEU A 35 -3.67 5.95 -0.54
C LEU A 35 -5.12 6.45 -0.56
N TYR A 36 -6.02 5.75 -1.25
CA TYR A 36 -7.43 6.07 -1.26
C TYR A 36 -8.02 6.01 0.15
N MET A 37 -7.78 4.92 0.88
CA MET A 37 -8.22 4.79 2.27
C MET A 37 -7.68 5.94 3.14
N MET A 38 -6.40 6.28 3.02
CA MET A 38 -5.79 7.39 3.77
C MET A 38 -6.37 8.76 3.39
N SER A 39 -6.73 8.97 2.14
CA SER A 39 -7.39 10.21 1.70
C SER A 39 -8.79 10.37 2.31
N LYS A 40 -9.49 9.26 2.62
CA LYS A 40 -10.84 9.26 3.23
C LYS A 40 -10.82 9.20 4.75
N MET A 41 -9.88 8.46 5.33
CA MET A 41 -9.81 8.20 6.77
C MET A 41 -8.78 9.08 7.49
N THR A 42 -7.93 9.79 6.76
CA THR A 42 -6.75 10.53 7.22
C THR A 42 -5.61 9.62 7.69
N THR A 43 -4.44 10.20 7.93
CA THR A 43 -3.26 9.50 8.49
C THR A 43 -3.42 9.11 9.97
N SER A 44 -4.53 9.45 10.60
CA SER A 44 -4.86 9.08 11.98
C SER A 44 -6.12 8.20 12.08
N GLY A 45 -6.71 7.82 10.93
CA GLY A 45 -8.01 7.15 10.88
C GLY A 45 -8.08 5.79 11.55
N ALA A 46 -6.93 5.12 11.72
CA ALA A 46 -6.81 3.83 12.38
C ALA A 46 -5.99 3.88 13.69
N THR A 47 -5.79 5.09 14.25
CA THR A 47 -5.02 5.24 15.49
C THR A 47 -5.65 4.44 16.63
N GLY A 48 -4.85 3.58 17.25
CA GLY A 48 -5.27 2.72 18.36
C GLY A 48 -5.94 1.41 17.93
N TYR A 49 -6.05 1.15 16.64
CA TYR A 49 -6.62 -0.08 16.10
C TYR A 49 -5.57 -1.03 15.54
N PHE A 50 -5.91 -2.31 15.52
CA PHE A 50 -5.32 -3.31 14.66
C PHE A 50 -6.32 -3.58 13.51
N VAL A 51 -5.84 -3.51 12.26
CA VAL A 51 -6.72 -3.53 11.09
C VAL A 51 -6.73 -4.89 10.42
N GLU A 52 -7.92 -5.45 10.19
CA GLU A 52 -8.14 -6.56 9.26
C GLU A 52 -8.66 -6.02 7.93
N TYR A 53 -7.99 -6.36 6.84
CA TYR A 53 -8.45 -6.06 5.49
C TYR A 53 -9.23 -7.23 4.93
N ALA A 54 -10.43 -6.96 4.42
CA ALA A 54 -11.37 -7.94 3.89
C ALA A 54 -12.01 -7.44 2.58
N GLY A 55 -12.85 -8.27 1.98
CA GLY A 55 -13.57 -7.97 0.74
C GLY A 55 -12.98 -8.65 -0.48
N SER A 56 -13.75 -8.65 -1.57
CA SER A 56 -13.38 -9.34 -2.80
C SER A 56 -12.14 -8.74 -3.46
N ALA A 57 -12.03 -7.41 -3.48
CA ALA A 57 -10.85 -6.74 -4.02
C ALA A 57 -9.57 -7.13 -3.27
N ILE A 58 -9.64 -7.26 -1.93
CA ILE A 58 -8.48 -7.66 -1.12
C ILE A 58 -8.09 -9.12 -1.36
N ARG A 59 -9.08 -10.02 -1.45
CA ARG A 59 -8.81 -11.44 -1.76
C ARG A 59 -8.15 -11.65 -3.11
N ASN A 60 -8.44 -10.79 -4.08
CA ASN A 60 -7.88 -10.85 -5.43
C ASN A 60 -6.46 -10.23 -5.54
N LEU A 61 -5.96 -9.58 -4.48
CA LEU A 61 -4.59 -9.07 -4.48
C LEU A 61 -3.55 -10.20 -4.45
N THR A 62 -2.42 -9.95 -5.11
CA THR A 62 -1.22 -10.77 -4.94
C THR A 62 -0.74 -10.72 -3.48
N MET A 63 0.12 -11.64 -3.08
CA MET A 63 0.70 -11.61 -1.73
C MET A 63 1.48 -10.31 -1.49
N GLU A 64 2.21 -9.82 -2.47
CA GLU A 64 2.94 -8.56 -2.43
C GLU A 64 2.01 -7.36 -2.25
N GLY A 65 0.85 -7.38 -2.92
CA GLY A 65 -0.20 -6.37 -2.73
C GLY A 65 -0.76 -6.37 -1.30
N ARG A 66 -1.00 -7.55 -0.72
CA ARG A 66 -1.44 -7.70 0.68
C ARG A 66 -0.38 -7.21 1.66
N LEU A 67 0.89 -7.53 1.42
CA LEU A 67 2.01 -7.01 2.20
C LEU A 67 2.11 -5.48 2.12
N THR A 68 1.81 -4.89 0.96
CA THR A 68 1.75 -3.44 0.79
C THR A 68 0.69 -2.81 1.68
N LEU A 69 -0.54 -3.35 1.71
CA LEU A 69 -1.60 -2.86 2.59
C LEU A 69 -1.24 -2.98 4.07
N CYS A 70 -0.74 -4.15 4.49
CA CYS A 70 -0.35 -4.39 5.88
C CYS A 70 0.76 -3.42 6.33
N ASN A 71 1.75 -3.16 5.48
CA ASN A 71 2.83 -2.21 5.78
C ASN A 71 2.31 -0.77 5.88
N LEU A 72 1.48 -0.34 4.92
CA LEU A 72 0.93 1.03 4.89
C LEU A 72 -0.15 1.29 5.95
N SER A 73 -0.55 0.28 6.72
CA SER A 73 -1.45 0.46 7.87
C SER A 73 -0.86 1.40 8.93
N ILE A 74 0.46 1.43 9.06
CA ILE A 74 1.16 2.28 10.02
C ILE A 74 1.00 3.76 9.67
N GLU A 75 0.96 4.10 8.37
CA GLU A 75 0.73 5.46 7.89
C GLU A 75 -0.70 5.97 8.16
N MET A 76 -1.64 5.07 8.49
CA MET A 76 -2.97 5.42 9.01
C MET A 76 -3.01 5.47 10.56
N GLY A 77 -1.86 5.30 11.22
CA GLY A 77 -1.77 5.27 12.68
C GLY A 77 -2.14 3.92 13.31
N ALA A 78 -2.38 2.88 12.52
CA ALA A 78 -2.71 1.55 13.03
C ALA A 78 -1.54 0.91 13.80
N ARG A 79 -1.85 0.01 14.71
CA ARG A 79 -0.88 -0.83 15.42
C ARG A 79 -0.33 -1.95 14.54
N GLY A 80 -1.04 -2.31 13.49
CA GLY A 80 -0.69 -3.29 12.49
C GLY A 80 -1.86 -3.55 11.55
N GLY A 81 -1.58 -4.28 10.48
CA GLY A 81 -2.59 -4.71 9.51
C GLY A 81 -2.40 -6.18 9.16
N MET A 82 -3.49 -6.85 8.84
CA MET A 82 -3.49 -8.24 8.42
C MET A 82 -4.55 -8.51 7.35
N VAL A 83 -4.28 -9.56 6.58
CA VAL A 83 -5.24 -10.18 5.66
C VAL A 83 -5.34 -11.64 6.09
N ALA A 84 -6.56 -12.18 6.19
CA ALA A 84 -6.75 -13.60 6.50
C ALA A 84 -6.02 -14.48 5.48
N PRO A 85 -5.30 -15.53 5.93
CA PRO A 85 -4.62 -16.44 5.02
C PRO A 85 -5.63 -17.23 4.19
N ASP A 86 -5.35 -17.35 2.90
CA ASP A 86 -6.12 -18.11 1.92
C ASP A 86 -5.19 -18.78 0.91
N GLU A 87 -5.74 -19.31 -0.17
CA GLU A 87 -5.00 -20.03 -1.21
C GLU A 87 -3.84 -19.18 -1.78
N VAL A 88 -4.01 -17.86 -1.94
CA VAL A 88 -2.93 -16.97 -2.40
C VAL A 88 -1.76 -16.99 -1.42
N THR A 89 -2.05 -16.96 -0.12
CA THR A 89 -1.02 -17.04 0.93
C THR A 89 -0.35 -18.41 0.93
N PHE A 90 -1.13 -19.49 0.82
CA PHE A 90 -0.59 -20.84 0.86
C PHE A 90 0.30 -21.14 -0.35
N GLU A 91 -0.11 -20.77 -1.55
CA GLU A 91 0.72 -20.93 -2.76
C GLU A 91 1.99 -20.05 -2.70
N TYR A 92 1.91 -18.86 -2.13
CA TYR A 92 3.09 -18.00 -1.95
C TYR A 92 4.14 -18.61 -1.02
N ILE A 93 3.72 -19.33 0.03
CA ILE A 93 4.63 -19.96 1.01
C ILE A 93 5.16 -21.30 0.47
N LYS A 94 4.36 -22.03 -0.29
CA LYS A 94 4.66 -23.38 -0.75
C LYS A 94 5.98 -23.48 -1.50
N GLY A 95 6.82 -24.42 -1.11
CA GLY A 95 8.09 -24.70 -1.77
C GLY A 95 9.21 -23.71 -1.47
N ARG A 96 9.01 -22.72 -0.59
CA ARG A 96 10.09 -21.87 -0.13
C ARG A 96 11.02 -22.64 0.82
N GLU A 97 12.30 -22.26 0.85
CA GLU A 97 13.35 -22.95 1.59
C GLU A 97 13.00 -23.20 3.07
N SER A 98 12.38 -22.21 3.73
CA SER A 98 12.00 -22.28 5.15
C SER A 98 10.54 -22.74 5.36
N ALA A 99 9.81 -23.10 4.32
CA ALA A 99 8.44 -23.54 4.45
C ALA A 99 8.38 -24.99 4.97
N PRO A 100 7.33 -25.35 5.75
CA PRO A 100 7.08 -26.73 6.11
C PRO A 100 6.96 -27.63 4.88
N GLN A 101 7.36 -28.89 4.99
CA GLN A 101 7.30 -29.87 3.90
C GLN A 101 6.63 -31.18 4.37
N GLY A 102 6.07 -31.97 3.43
CA GLY A 102 5.41 -33.24 3.71
C GLY A 102 4.31 -33.11 4.76
N GLU A 103 4.26 -34.04 5.72
CA GLU A 103 3.24 -34.02 6.79
C GLU A 103 3.24 -32.72 7.62
N ALA A 104 4.38 -32.05 7.77
CA ALA A 104 4.44 -30.76 8.47
C ALA A 104 3.71 -29.68 7.70
N TRP A 105 3.76 -29.71 6.36
CA TRP A 105 2.97 -28.82 5.50
C TRP A 105 1.47 -29.04 5.69
N ASP A 106 1.02 -30.31 5.67
CA ASP A 106 -0.40 -30.65 5.78
C ASP A 106 -0.97 -30.19 7.13
N LYS A 107 -0.20 -30.38 8.22
CA LYS A 107 -0.56 -29.90 9.55
C LYS A 107 -0.61 -28.38 9.62
N ALA A 108 0.39 -27.72 9.05
CA ALA A 108 0.45 -26.25 9.00
C ALA A 108 -0.72 -25.68 8.19
N LEU A 109 -1.01 -26.24 7.01
CA LEU A 109 -2.12 -25.82 6.16
C LEU A 109 -3.47 -25.98 6.86
N ALA A 110 -3.69 -27.12 7.54
CA ALA A 110 -4.92 -27.35 8.31
C ALA A 110 -5.09 -26.30 9.41
N TYR A 111 -4.01 -25.95 10.12
CA TYR A 111 -4.01 -24.91 11.13
C TYR A 111 -4.23 -23.52 10.52
N TRP A 112 -3.53 -23.15 9.46
CA TRP A 112 -3.66 -21.82 8.85
C TRP A 112 -5.06 -21.54 8.32
N LYS A 113 -5.79 -22.54 7.87
CA LYS A 113 -7.18 -22.42 7.45
C LYS A 113 -8.13 -22.03 8.59
N THR A 114 -7.73 -22.22 9.85
CA THR A 114 -8.52 -21.84 11.03
C THR A 114 -8.25 -20.39 11.47
N LEU A 115 -7.27 -19.69 10.85
CA LEU A 115 -6.83 -18.36 11.29
C LEU A 115 -7.68 -17.21 10.73
N LYS A 116 -8.64 -17.48 9.85
CA LYS A 116 -9.60 -16.45 9.44
C LYS A 116 -10.48 -16.06 10.62
N SER A 117 -10.92 -14.81 10.66
CA SER A 117 -11.93 -14.36 11.62
C SER A 117 -13.24 -15.12 11.42
N ASP A 118 -13.93 -15.42 12.49
CA ASP A 118 -15.25 -16.06 12.44
C ASP A 118 -16.27 -15.19 11.71
N ASP A 119 -17.29 -15.81 11.11
CA ASP A 119 -18.27 -15.09 10.29
C ASP A 119 -19.13 -14.11 11.14
N ASP A 120 -19.24 -14.36 12.44
CA ASP A 120 -19.93 -13.55 13.45
C ASP A 120 -18.98 -12.67 14.28
N ALA A 121 -17.69 -12.56 13.87
CA ALA A 121 -16.73 -11.73 14.59
C ALA A 121 -17.16 -10.25 14.63
N VAL A 122 -17.13 -9.67 15.83
CA VAL A 122 -17.50 -8.28 16.08
C VAL A 122 -16.24 -7.42 16.14
N PHE A 123 -16.22 -6.35 15.37
CA PHE A 123 -15.14 -5.36 15.35
C PHE A 123 -15.59 -4.07 16.05
N ASP A 124 -14.66 -3.41 16.74
CA ASP A 124 -14.94 -2.10 17.36
C ASP A 124 -15.27 -1.02 16.32
N LYS A 125 -14.76 -1.18 15.08
CA LYS A 125 -15.06 -0.29 13.95
C LYS A 125 -15.04 -1.07 12.64
N GLU A 126 -16.00 -0.78 11.78
CA GLU A 126 -16.02 -1.27 10.40
C GLU A 126 -16.09 -0.10 9.43
N VAL A 127 -15.33 -0.23 8.33
CA VAL A 127 -15.31 0.74 7.21
C VAL A 127 -15.41 -0.05 5.90
N ARG A 128 -16.19 0.46 4.95
CA ARG A 128 -16.39 -0.18 3.66
C ARG A 128 -16.08 0.79 2.53
N PHE A 129 -15.47 0.26 1.49
CA PHE A 129 -15.15 0.97 0.25
C PHE A 129 -15.50 0.09 -0.94
N GLU A 130 -15.87 0.72 -2.04
CA GLU A 130 -16.08 0.06 -3.33
C GLU A 130 -14.80 0.21 -4.18
N ALA A 131 -14.33 -0.89 -4.73
CA ALA A 131 -13.13 -0.90 -5.58
C ALA A 131 -13.30 -0.03 -6.84
N ALA A 132 -14.53 0.10 -7.32
CA ALA A 132 -14.87 0.94 -8.48
C ALA A 132 -14.63 2.44 -8.25
N ASP A 133 -14.62 2.90 -7.00
CA ASP A 133 -14.35 4.29 -6.64
C ASP A 133 -12.87 4.62 -6.59
N ILE A 134 -12.00 3.61 -6.74
CA ILE A 134 -10.55 3.76 -6.61
C ILE A 134 -9.94 3.88 -8.00
N GLU A 135 -9.36 5.01 -8.28
CA GLU A 135 -8.54 5.24 -9.47
C GLU A 135 -7.04 5.25 -9.13
N PRO A 136 -6.13 5.24 -10.12
CA PRO A 136 -4.72 5.46 -9.83
C PRO A 136 -4.50 6.74 -9.03
N MET A 137 -3.82 6.64 -7.89
CA MET A 137 -3.69 7.71 -6.90
C MET A 137 -2.37 8.46 -7.02
N ILE A 138 -2.41 9.73 -6.70
CA ILE A 138 -1.24 10.59 -6.54
C ILE A 138 -1.37 11.40 -5.25
N THR A 139 -0.25 11.73 -4.61
CA THR A 139 -0.22 12.69 -3.50
C THR A 139 0.19 14.06 -4.00
N TYR A 140 -0.56 15.08 -3.59
CA TYR A 140 -0.32 16.48 -3.96
C TYR A 140 0.33 17.29 -2.83
N GLY A 141 0.58 16.66 -1.67
CA GLY A 141 1.11 17.34 -0.49
C GLY A 141 2.21 16.56 0.22
N THR A 142 2.41 16.87 1.50
CA THR A 142 3.55 16.42 2.30
C THR A 142 3.28 15.19 3.16
N ASN A 143 2.09 14.60 3.07
CA ASN A 143 1.73 13.36 3.76
C ASN A 143 0.75 12.51 2.92
N PRO A 144 0.65 11.20 3.16
CA PRO A 144 -0.18 10.31 2.36
C PRO A 144 -1.69 10.54 2.47
N GLY A 145 -2.16 11.27 3.48
CA GLY A 145 -3.56 11.69 3.58
C GLY A 145 -3.93 12.80 2.57
N MET A 146 -2.91 13.44 1.98
CA MET A 146 -3.09 14.41 0.89
C MET A 146 -3.07 13.69 -0.47
N GLY A 147 -3.83 12.61 -0.58
CA GLY A 147 -4.00 11.81 -1.78
C GLY A 147 -5.23 12.24 -2.58
N MET A 148 -5.16 12.08 -3.90
CA MET A 148 -6.28 12.25 -4.82
C MET A 148 -6.12 11.31 -6.01
N GLY A 149 -7.21 11.03 -6.73
CA GLY A 149 -7.12 10.35 -8.01
C GLY A 149 -6.37 11.19 -9.04
N ILE A 150 -5.65 10.53 -9.94
CA ILE A 150 -4.81 11.21 -10.94
C ILE A 150 -5.60 12.14 -11.89
N THR A 151 -6.89 11.86 -12.09
CA THR A 151 -7.78 12.68 -12.93
C THR A 151 -8.40 13.85 -12.18
N GLN A 152 -8.28 13.88 -10.87
CA GLN A 152 -8.86 14.90 -10.00
C GLN A 152 -7.97 16.16 -9.95
N HIS A 153 -8.51 17.19 -9.31
CA HIS A 153 -7.81 18.44 -9.05
C HIS A 153 -7.46 18.55 -7.57
N ILE A 154 -6.35 19.23 -7.28
CA ILE A 154 -5.98 19.56 -5.91
C ILE A 154 -7.17 20.27 -5.23
N PRO A 155 -7.59 19.84 -4.04
CA PRO A 155 -8.71 20.48 -3.34
C PRO A 155 -8.51 21.99 -3.15
N THR A 156 -9.61 22.72 -3.05
CA THR A 156 -9.58 24.09 -2.57
C THR A 156 -9.65 24.13 -1.04
N MET A 157 -9.47 25.30 -0.46
CA MET A 157 -9.56 25.45 1.00
C MET A 157 -11.01 25.54 1.53
N GLU A 158 -11.98 25.47 0.64
CA GLU A 158 -13.40 25.56 1.00
C GLU A 158 -13.81 24.42 1.95
N GLY A 159 -14.47 24.75 3.04
CA GLY A 159 -14.90 23.78 4.05
C GLY A 159 -13.80 23.28 5.00
N MET A 160 -12.54 23.69 4.82
CA MET A 160 -11.46 23.30 5.73
C MET A 160 -11.48 24.17 7.02
N SER A 161 -11.17 23.54 8.15
CA SER A 161 -10.91 24.26 9.40
C SER A 161 -9.67 25.18 9.25
N GLU A 162 -9.55 26.23 10.09
CA GLU A 162 -8.40 27.14 10.06
C GLU A 162 -7.05 26.41 10.18
N ALA A 163 -6.95 25.44 11.10
CA ALA A 163 -5.74 24.64 11.27
C ALA A 163 -5.41 23.81 10.02
N ALA A 164 -6.43 23.23 9.37
CA ALA A 164 -6.25 22.48 8.13
C ALA A 164 -5.83 23.41 6.98
N GLN A 165 -6.38 24.62 6.88
CA GLN A 165 -5.99 25.61 5.87
C GLN A 165 -4.53 26.03 6.03
N VAL A 166 -4.03 26.23 7.26
CA VAL A 166 -2.63 26.58 7.52
C VAL A 166 -1.71 25.46 7.07
N SER A 167 -2.04 24.21 7.41
CA SER A 167 -1.28 23.03 6.99
C SER A 167 -1.29 22.85 5.47
N PHE A 168 -2.45 23.02 4.86
CA PHE A 168 -2.62 22.91 3.42
C PHE A 168 -1.81 23.98 2.67
N LYS A 169 -1.87 25.25 3.09
CA LYS A 169 -1.07 26.34 2.49
C LYS A 169 0.42 26.04 2.52
N LYS A 170 0.95 25.61 3.68
CA LYS A 170 2.36 25.21 3.82
C LYS A 170 2.74 24.08 2.88
N SER A 171 1.86 23.08 2.74
CA SER A 171 2.09 21.96 1.81
C SER A 171 2.10 22.42 0.36
N MET A 172 1.17 23.29 -0.03
CA MET A 172 1.13 23.85 -1.39
C MET A 172 2.37 24.67 -1.71
N GLU A 173 2.79 25.52 -0.78
CA GLU A 173 4.02 26.30 -0.91
C GLU A 173 5.25 25.41 -1.06
N TYR A 174 5.38 24.37 -0.21
CA TYR A 174 6.48 23.42 -0.27
C TYR A 174 6.51 22.62 -1.58
N MET A 175 5.35 22.17 -2.06
CA MET A 175 5.23 21.37 -3.29
C MET A 175 5.25 22.23 -4.57
N GLY A 176 5.08 23.54 -4.45
CA GLY A 176 4.99 24.46 -5.60
C GLY A 176 3.71 24.31 -6.41
N PHE A 177 2.61 23.86 -5.78
CA PHE A 177 1.31 23.67 -6.42
C PHE A 177 0.30 24.74 -5.99
N GLN A 178 -0.79 24.85 -6.75
CA GLN A 178 -1.89 25.75 -6.44
C GLN A 178 -3.19 24.97 -6.15
N PRO A 179 -4.04 25.45 -5.24
CA PRO A 179 -5.37 24.88 -5.05
C PRO A 179 -6.17 24.87 -6.36
N GLY A 180 -6.89 23.79 -6.63
CA GLY A 180 -7.66 23.61 -7.88
C GLY A 180 -6.85 23.20 -9.10
N GLU A 181 -5.53 23.04 -8.98
CA GLU A 181 -4.66 22.67 -10.08
C GLU A 181 -4.76 21.16 -10.41
N SER A 182 -4.68 20.81 -11.71
CA SER A 182 -4.50 19.42 -12.15
C SER A 182 -3.01 19.07 -12.21
N LEU A 183 -2.67 17.86 -11.74
CA LEU A 183 -1.31 17.34 -11.86
C LEU A 183 -1.11 16.55 -13.17
N LEU A 184 -2.18 16.23 -13.88
CA LEU A 184 -2.09 15.52 -15.16
C LEU A 184 -1.36 16.38 -16.21
N GLY A 185 -0.34 15.80 -16.83
CA GLY A 185 0.46 16.48 -17.86
C GLY A 185 1.56 17.39 -17.30
N LYS A 186 1.76 17.47 -15.99
CA LYS A 186 2.90 18.19 -15.40
C LYS A 186 4.22 17.59 -15.87
N LYS A 187 5.19 18.45 -16.17
CA LYS A 187 6.56 18.01 -16.43
C LYS A 187 7.16 17.39 -15.19
N ILE A 188 7.91 16.31 -15.41
CA ILE A 188 8.69 15.63 -14.38
C ILE A 188 10.16 15.62 -14.82
N ASP A 189 11.08 15.77 -13.87
CA ASP A 189 12.53 15.72 -14.10
C ASP A 189 13.13 14.43 -13.55
N TYR A 190 12.52 13.86 -12.50
CA TYR A 190 12.97 12.63 -11.85
C TYR A 190 11.85 11.61 -11.74
N VAL A 191 12.19 10.35 -12.02
CA VAL A 191 11.38 9.18 -11.71
C VAL A 191 12.16 8.34 -10.72
N PHE A 192 11.57 8.09 -9.56
CA PHE A 192 12.14 7.20 -8.56
C PHE A 192 11.20 6.02 -8.34
N LEU A 193 11.65 4.82 -8.73
CA LEU A 193 10.95 3.57 -8.48
C LEU A 193 11.64 2.82 -7.36
N GLY A 194 11.05 2.80 -6.21
CA GLY A 194 11.55 2.14 -5.02
C GLY A 194 10.98 2.77 -3.75
N ALA A 195 10.78 1.99 -2.73
CA ALA A 195 10.31 2.44 -1.42
C ALA A 195 10.59 1.36 -0.36
N CYS A 196 10.41 1.70 0.92
CA CYS A 196 10.49 0.73 2.02
C CYS A 196 9.43 -0.38 1.91
N THR A 197 8.27 -0.09 1.34
CA THR A 197 7.15 -1.01 1.18
C THR A 197 7.11 -1.65 -0.20
N ASN A 198 7.38 -0.87 -1.25
CA ASN A 198 7.45 -1.28 -2.65
C ASN A 198 8.91 -1.25 -3.13
N GLY A 199 9.18 -1.84 -4.28
CA GLY A 199 10.53 -2.14 -4.77
C GLY A 199 10.78 -3.64 -4.74
N ARG A 200 9.69 -4.42 -4.81
CA ARG A 200 9.68 -5.87 -4.97
C ARG A 200 9.80 -6.20 -6.46
N ILE A 201 10.09 -7.44 -6.77
CA ILE A 201 10.29 -7.85 -8.17
C ILE A 201 9.06 -7.61 -9.05
N GLU A 202 7.85 -7.73 -8.53
CA GLU A 202 6.63 -7.45 -9.30
C GLU A 202 6.50 -5.98 -9.70
N ASP A 203 6.95 -5.04 -8.86
CA ASP A 203 6.95 -3.61 -9.18
C ASP A 203 7.87 -3.32 -10.37
N PHE A 204 9.05 -3.95 -10.40
CA PHE A 204 9.99 -3.82 -11.53
C PHE A 204 9.50 -4.51 -12.80
N ARG A 205 8.82 -5.65 -12.68
CA ARG A 205 8.17 -6.32 -13.83
C ARG A 205 7.06 -5.46 -14.42
N ALA A 206 6.23 -4.85 -13.56
CA ALA A 206 5.18 -3.93 -13.98
C ALA A 206 5.77 -2.71 -14.69
N PHE A 207 6.81 -2.08 -14.11
CA PHE A 207 7.54 -0.98 -14.74
C PHE A 207 8.13 -1.39 -16.09
N ALA A 208 8.84 -2.52 -16.15
CA ALA A 208 9.43 -3.04 -17.38
C ALA A 208 8.39 -3.25 -18.49
N SER A 209 7.19 -3.73 -18.14
CA SER A 209 6.10 -3.91 -19.12
C SER A 209 5.64 -2.59 -19.77
N ILE A 210 5.77 -1.48 -19.06
CA ILE A 210 5.41 -0.16 -19.55
C ILE A 210 6.51 0.45 -20.40
N VAL A 211 7.78 0.33 -19.98
CA VAL A 211 8.90 1.04 -20.63
C VAL A 211 9.58 0.25 -21.74
N LYS A 212 9.38 -1.06 -21.81
CA LYS A 212 10.01 -1.92 -22.83
C LYS A 212 9.75 -1.43 -24.23
N GLY A 213 10.84 -1.25 -25.00
CA GLY A 213 10.77 -0.75 -26.36
C GLY A 213 10.53 0.77 -26.49
N ARG A 214 10.55 1.49 -25.39
CA ARG A 214 10.42 2.95 -25.36
C ARG A 214 11.75 3.61 -25.01
N LYS A 215 11.89 4.88 -25.32
CA LYS A 215 13.02 5.70 -24.90
C LYS A 215 12.56 6.67 -23.80
N LYS A 216 13.35 6.79 -22.76
CA LYS A 216 13.20 7.81 -21.73
C LYS A 216 13.36 9.21 -22.36
N ALA A 217 12.57 10.18 -21.95
CA ALA A 217 12.76 11.57 -22.34
C ALA A 217 14.14 12.06 -21.86
N GLU A 218 14.81 12.88 -22.69
CA GLU A 218 16.19 13.33 -22.42
C GLU A 218 16.34 14.09 -21.11
N ASN A 219 15.34 14.89 -20.77
CA ASN A 219 15.31 15.69 -19.54
C ASN A 219 14.98 14.91 -18.27
N VAL A 220 14.58 13.63 -18.36
CA VAL A 220 14.16 12.83 -17.18
C VAL A 220 15.32 11.97 -16.70
N ILE A 221 15.56 11.98 -15.39
CA ILE A 221 16.45 11.05 -14.70
C ILE A 221 15.59 9.99 -14.03
N ALA A 222 15.86 8.71 -14.29
CA ALA A 222 15.12 7.60 -13.70
C ALA A 222 16.04 6.79 -12.78
N TRP A 223 15.61 6.60 -11.54
CA TRP A 223 16.27 5.75 -10.55
C TRP A 223 15.38 4.56 -10.22
N LEU A 224 15.96 3.38 -10.33
CA LEU A 224 15.34 2.11 -9.95
C LEU A 224 16.07 1.56 -8.74
N VAL A 225 15.41 1.54 -7.59
CA VAL A 225 16.03 1.16 -6.31
C VAL A 225 15.37 -0.10 -5.77
N PRO A 226 16.00 -1.28 -5.95
CA PRO A 226 15.48 -2.54 -5.43
C PRO A 226 15.34 -2.52 -3.89
N GLY A 227 14.28 -3.10 -3.38
CA GLY A 227 14.01 -3.17 -1.94
C GLY A 227 14.95 -4.12 -1.17
N SER A 228 15.70 -4.97 -1.86
CA SER A 228 16.68 -5.87 -1.27
C SER A 228 17.71 -6.35 -2.28
N TRP A 229 18.83 -6.87 -1.79
CA TRP A 229 19.82 -7.57 -2.61
C TRP A 229 19.23 -8.74 -3.43
N MET A 230 18.29 -9.48 -2.85
CA MET A 230 17.64 -10.59 -3.58
C MET A 230 16.84 -10.09 -4.77
N VAL A 231 16.15 -8.97 -4.62
CA VAL A 231 15.41 -8.34 -5.73
C VAL A 231 16.36 -7.81 -6.79
N ASP A 232 17.48 -7.17 -6.42
CA ASP A 232 18.50 -6.73 -7.37
C ASP A 232 19.07 -7.91 -8.19
N ALA A 233 19.42 -8.99 -7.52
CA ALA A 233 19.91 -10.20 -8.17
C ALA A 233 18.87 -10.78 -9.15
N GLN A 234 17.59 -10.74 -8.78
CA GLN A 234 16.50 -11.23 -9.63
C GLN A 234 16.24 -10.31 -10.83
N ILE A 235 16.29 -8.98 -10.66
CA ILE A 235 16.20 -7.99 -11.73
C ILE A 235 17.26 -8.28 -12.79
N ARG A 236 18.51 -8.49 -12.37
CA ARG A 236 19.64 -8.82 -13.28
C ARG A 236 19.45 -10.17 -13.96
N LYS A 237 19.01 -11.20 -13.21
CA LYS A 237 18.73 -12.52 -13.76
C LYS A 237 17.65 -12.50 -14.85
N GLU A 238 16.64 -11.65 -14.68
CA GLU A 238 15.53 -11.47 -15.63
C GLU A 238 15.85 -10.47 -16.74
N GLY A 239 17.01 -9.78 -16.69
CA GLY A 239 17.43 -8.80 -17.68
C GLY A 239 16.62 -7.50 -17.66
N ILE A 240 15.91 -7.21 -16.57
CA ILE A 240 15.11 -5.98 -16.42
C ILE A 240 16.03 -4.75 -16.34
N ASP A 241 17.23 -4.91 -15.82
CA ASP A 241 18.28 -3.88 -15.77
C ASP A 241 18.78 -3.41 -17.15
N LYS A 242 18.41 -4.10 -18.22
CA LYS A 242 18.81 -3.82 -19.60
C LYS A 242 17.69 -3.25 -20.47
N ILE A 243 16.51 -3.10 -19.90
CA ILE A 243 15.33 -2.51 -20.56
C ILE A 243 15.38 -0.98 -20.38
#